data_bb9d85c1aead83b6de7ddd42a4f6f488
#
_entry.id   bb9d85c1aead83b6de7ddd42a4f6f488
#
_cell.length_a   1.000
_cell.length_b   1.000
_cell.length_c   1.000
_cell.angle_alpha   90.00
_cell.angle_beta   90.00
_cell.angle_gamma   90.00
#
_symmetry.space_group_name_H-M   'P 1'
#
loop_
_entity.id
_entity.type
_entity.pdbx_description
1 polymer ?
#
loop_
_entity_poly.entity_id
_entity_poly.type
_entity_poly.pdbx_seq_one_letter_code
_entity_poly.pdbx_strand_id
1 'polypeptide(L)'
;VENAGHLPHLSSGEKTLDLISSFLQRQNYQLDKARVAESFGRAAQRYNKAAVLQHRVGEKLVTDLSPDDSISTVIDLGCGTGYHCPQLQEQYPSAEVTGVDISPAMLSFAATQYPQGKWLCADAENLPLEDNSQSLVFSNFALQWCENIDQLAAQLYRVLRPGGKLCFAVPGPETLNELRSAWQQVDGRIHVNRFNSLSDWQSAL
;
A
#
# COMPACT_ATOMS: atom_id res chain seq x y z
N VAL A 1 17.08 -21.51 -14.93
CA VAL A 1 16.53 -22.25 -16.08
C VAL A 1 16.75 -23.72 -15.80
N GLU A 2 15.69 -24.46 -15.48
CA GLU A 2 15.78 -25.90 -15.18
C GLU A 2 16.39 -26.64 -16.36
N ASN A 3 17.35 -27.54 -16.08
CA ASN A 3 18.04 -28.40 -17.04
C ASN A 3 18.94 -27.69 -18.09
N ALA A 4 19.30 -26.42 -17.88
CA ALA A 4 20.11 -25.68 -18.85
C ALA A 4 21.64 -25.80 -18.66
N GLY A 5 22.10 -26.49 -17.62
CA GLY A 5 23.55 -26.65 -17.33
C GLY A 5 24.26 -25.33 -16.99
N HIS A 6 25.60 -25.31 -17.11
CA HIS A 6 26.41 -24.14 -16.74
C HIS A 6 26.36 -22.96 -17.74
N LEU A 7 25.83 -23.17 -18.93
CA LEU A 7 25.73 -22.14 -19.98
C LEU A 7 24.28 -22.01 -20.49
N PRO A 8 23.36 -21.53 -19.65
CA PRO A 8 21.93 -21.47 -19.97
C PRO A 8 21.63 -20.60 -21.21
N HIS A 9 22.45 -19.58 -21.48
CA HIS A 9 22.29 -18.71 -22.65
C HIS A 9 22.56 -19.43 -23.97
N LEU A 10 23.29 -20.56 -23.97
CA LEU A 10 23.54 -21.35 -25.16
C LEU A 10 22.50 -22.44 -25.39
N SER A 11 21.98 -23.04 -24.31
CA SER A 11 21.02 -24.15 -24.37
C SER A 11 19.55 -23.73 -24.25
N SER A 12 19.28 -22.55 -23.73
CA SER A 12 17.94 -22.00 -23.49
C SER A 12 17.94 -20.47 -23.64
N GLY A 13 18.49 -19.97 -24.75
CA GLY A 13 18.78 -18.56 -24.98
C GLY A 13 17.58 -17.66 -24.80
N GLU A 14 16.42 -17.99 -25.39
CA GLU A 14 15.18 -17.21 -25.25
C GLU A 14 14.73 -17.10 -23.78
N LYS A 15 14.63 -18.23 -23.08
CA LYS A 15 14.26 -18.23 -21.65
C LYS A 15 15.26 -17.46 -20.78
N THR A 16 16.53 -17.51 -21.11
CA THR A 16 17.58 -16.77 -20.40
C THR A 16 17.45 -15.26 -20.67
N LEU A 17 17.20 -14.86 -21.91
CA LEU A 17 16.95 -13.47 -22.29
C LEU A 17 15.68 -12.93 -21.62
N ASP A 18 14.62 -13.71 -21.57
CA ASP A 18 13.37 -13.35 -20.90
C ASP A 18 13.58 -13.13 -19.39
N LEU A 19 14.35 -14.01 -18.73
CA LEU A 19 14.70 -13.88 -17.33
C LEU A 19 15.59 -12.65 -17.06
N ILE A 20 16.59 -12.42 -17.90
CA ILE A 20 17.46 -11.25 -17.82
C ILE A 20 16.65 -9.97 -18.08
N SER A 21 15.82 -9.95 -19.12
CA SER A 21 14.94 -8.80 -19.42
C SER A 21 13.97 -8.52 -18.28
N SER A 22 13.37 -9.56 -17.71
CA SER A 22 12.48 -9.43 -16.55
C SER A 22 13.22 -8.92 -15.32
N PHE A 23 14.45 -9.38 -15.09
CA PHE A 23 15.30 -8.92 -14.00
C PHE A 23 15.70 -7.44 -14.18
N LEU A 24 16.17 -7.06 -15.37
CA LEU A 24 16.55 -5.68 -15.68
C LEU A 24 15.35 -4.74 -15.62
N GLN A 25 14.18 -5.17 -16.08
CA GLN A 25 12.95 -4.40 -15.96
C GLN A 25 12.50 -4.22 -14.49
N ARG A 26 12.73 -5.23 -13.62
CA ARG A 26 12.48 -5.08 -12.19
C ARG A 26 13.44 -4.08 -11.53
N GLN A 27 14.71 -4.09 -11.93
CA GLN A 27 15.73 -3.17 -11.39
C GLN A 27 15.53 -1.72 -11.86
N ASN A 28 14.95 -1.51 -13.05
CA ASN A 28 14.71 -0.18 -13.60
C ASN A 28 13.36 0.42 -13.21
N TYR A 29 12.48 -0.33 -12.53
CA TYR A 29 11.25 0.18 -12.01
C TYR A 29 11.46 0.68 -10.59
N GLN A 30 11.79 1.96 -10.46
CA GLN A 30 11.77 2.66 -9.18
C GLN A 30 10.50 3.51 -9.12
N LEU A 31 9.76 3.30 -8.05
CA LEU A 31 8.61 4.13 -7.73
C LEU A 31 9.11 5.45 -7.14
N ASP A 32 8.82 6.56 -7.79
CA ASP A 32 9.14 7.88 -7.24
C ASP A 32 8.07 8.28 -6.22
N LYS A 33 8.32 7.99 -4.94
CA LYS A 33 7.41 8.31 -3.83
C LYS A 33 7.07 9.80 -3.74
N ALA A 34 8.01 10.69 -4.07
CA ALA A 34 7.77 12.12 -4.06
C ALA A 34 6.74 12.50 -5.13
N ARG A 35 6.86 11.92 -6.33
CA ARG A 35 5.87 12.11 -7.40
C ARG A 35 4.52 11.50 -7.06
N VAL A 36 4.50 10.36 -6.39
CA VAL A 36 3.26 9.73 -5.89
C VAL A 36 2.58 10.68 -4.91
N ALA A 37 3.28 11.14 -3.88
CA ALA A 37 2.76 12.07 -2.88
C ALA A 37 2.21 13.36 -3.50
N GLU A 38 2.94 13.94 -4.47
CA GLU A 38 2.52 15.15 -5.20
C GLU A 38 1.26 14.89 -6.05
N SER A 39 1.21 13.75 -6.75
CA SER A 39 0.08 13.41 -7.62
C SER A 39 -1.21 13.21 -6.84
N PHE A 40 -1.14 12.50 -5.72
CA PHE A 40 -2.27 12.35 -4.79
C PHE A 40 -2.64 13.72 -4.19
N GLY A 41 -1.65 14.51 -3.76
CA GLY A 41 -1.90 15.84 -3.21
C GLY A 41 -2.66 16.76 -4.17
N ARG A 42 -2.31 16.77 -5.47
CA ARG A 42 -3.05 17.53 -6.50
C ARG A 42 -4.48 17.03 -6.68
N ALA A 43 -4.73 15.77 -6.42
CA ALA A 43 -6.04 15.15 -6.57
C ALA A 43 -6.94 15.31 -5.32
N ALA A 44 -6.42 15.72 -4.16
CA ALA A 44 -7.07 15.64 -2.85
C ALA A 44 -8.52 16.14 -2.86
N GLN A 45 -8.79 17.32 -3.42
CA GLN A 45 -10.14 17.92 -3.47
C GLN A 45 -11.15 17.12 -4.31
N ARG A 46 -10.68 16.31 -5.26
CA ARG A 46 -11.52 15.52 -6.18
C ARG A 46 -11.47 14.04 -5.90
N TYR A 47 -10.53 13.62 -5.05
CA TYR A 47 -10.22 12.22 -4.82
C TYR A 47 -11.44 11.42 -4.36
N ASN A 48 -12.18 11.89 -3.37
CA ASN A 48 -13.35 11.19 -2.83
C ASN A 48 -14.45 10.95 -3.87
N LYS A 49 -14.57 11.81 -4.90
CA LYS A 49 -15.54 11.62 -5.98
C LYS A 49 -15.14 10.51 -6.95
N ALA A 50 -13.84 10.29 -7.11
CA ALA A 50 -13.29 9.29 -8.04
C ALA A 50 -13.02 7.93 -7.35
N ALA A 51 -12.79 7.92 -6.03
CA ALA A 51 -12.34 6.76 -5.26
C ALA A 51 -13.48 5.80 -4.86
N VAL A 52 -14.48 5.60 -5.73
CA VAL A 52 -15.67 4.78 -5.41
C VAL A 52 -15.30 3.33 -5.04
N LEU A 53 -14.37 2.72 -5.79
CA LEU A 53 -13.91 1.37 -5.50
C LEU A 53 -13.18 1.31 -4.16
N GLN A 54 -12.26 2.26 -3.95
CA GLN A 54 -11.47 2.34 -2.71
C GLN A 54 -12.37 2.51 -1.49
N HIS A 55 -13.38 3.38 -1.57
CA HIS A 55 -14.35 3.55 -0.48
C HIS A 55 -15.11 2.25 -0.19
N ARG A 56 -15.67 1.60 -1.20
CA ARG A 56 -16.42 0.34 -1.01
C ARG A 56 -15.57 -0.77 -0.40
N VAL A 57 -14.32 -0.91 -0.84
CA VAL A 57 -13.42 -1.94 -0.30
C VAL A 57 -13.06 -1.59 1.15
N GLY A 58 -12.70 -0.34 1.45
CA GLY A 58 -12.35 0.09 2.79
C GLY A 58 -13.53 0.01 3.76
N GLU A 59 -14.74 0.39 3.34
CA GLU A 59 -15.98 0.21 4.12
C GLU A 59 -16.22 -1.27 4.46
N LYS A 60 -16.01 -2.17 3.49
CA LYS A 60 -16.09 -3.62 3.72
C LYS A 60 -15.03 -4.08 4.72
N LEU A 61 -13.78 -3.63 4.59
CA LEU A 61 -12.73 -3.96 5.54
C LEU A 61 -13.07 -3.49 6.95
N VAL A 62 -13.55 -2.25 7.12
CA VAL A 62 -13.98 -1.74 8.44
C VAL A 62 -15.11 -2.57 9.00
N THR A 63 -16.11 -2.94 8.17
CA THR A 63 -17.24 -3.79 8.60
C THR A 63 -16.79 -5.20 9.02
N ASP A 64 -15.75 -5.74 8.39
CA ASP A 64 -15.21 -7.06 8.72
C ASP A 64 -14.33 -7.06 9.99
N LEU A 65 -13.91 -5.88 10.46
CA LEU A 65 -13.23 -5.75 11.74
C LEU A 65 -14.20 -6.01 12.87
N SER A 66 -13.92 -7.02 13.67
CA SER A 66 -14.73 -7.34 14.87
C SER A 66 -14.51 -6.30 15.96
N PRO A 67 -15.56 -5.91 16.71
CA PRO A 67 -15.40 -5.15 17.93
C PRO A 67 -14.40 -5.83 18.87
N ASP A 68 -13.48 -5.06 19.44
CA ASP A 68 -12.43 -5.57 20.31
C ASP A 68 -11.98 -4.46 21.26
N ASP A 69 -12.39 -4.54 22.51
CA ASP A 69 -12.09 -3.54 23.55
C ASP A 69 -10.58 -3.45 23.87
N SER A 70 -9.80 -4.43 23.42
CA SER A 70 -8.35 -4.39 23.57
C SER A 70 -7.67 -3.44 22.57
N ILE A 71 -8.37 -3.01 21.51
CA ILE A 71 -7.85 -2.05 20.53
C ILE A 71 -7.88 -0.65 21.14
N SER A 72 -6.70 -0.12 21.44
CA SER A 72 -6.52 1.20 22.06
C SER A 72 -5.83 2.23 21.17
N THR A 73 -5.13 1.76 20.13
CA THR A 73 -4.43 2.59 19.14
C THR A 73 -4.65 2.02 17.75
N VAL A 74 -5.04 2.86 16.82
CA VAL A 74 -5.30 2.49 15.41
C VAL A 74 -4.58 3.47 14.50
N ILE A 75 -3.84 2.98 13.53
CA ILE A 75 -3.38 3.80 12.42
C ILE A 75 -4.09 3.41 11.13
N ASP A 76 -4.56 4.43 10.39
CA ASP A 76 -4.99 4.32 9.00
C ASP A 76 -3.79 4.69 8.13
N LEU A 77 -3.07 3.67 7.64
CA LEU A 77 -1.81 3.81 6.92
C LEU A 77 -2.05 4.02 5.42
N GLY A 78 -1.66 5.19 4.92
CA GLY A 78 -2.03 5.69 3.60
C GLY A 78 -3.47 6.21 3.60
N CYS A 79 -3.82 6.98 4.64
CA CYS A 79 -5.20 7.44 4.88
C CYS A 79 -5.75 8.39 3.82
N GLY A 80 -4.90 8.99 2.97
CA GLY A 80 -5.29 9.94 1.96
C GLY A 80 -6.08 11.12 2.54
N THR A 81 -7.33 11.24 2.13
CA THR A 81 -8.25 12.29 2.60
C THR A 81 -8.85 12.03 4.00
N GLY A 82 -8.42 10.97 4.68
CA GLY A 82 -8.90 10.60 6.00
C GLY A 82 -10.30 9.96 6.01
N TYR A 83 -10.78 9.48 4.87
CA TYR A 83 -12.15 9.00 4.69
C TYR A 83 -12.55 7.90 5.67
N HIS A 84 -11.63 6.97 6.00
CA HIS A 84 -11.92 5.84 6.88
C HIS A 84 -11.66 6.15 8.37
N CYS A 85 -10.93 7.22 8.70
CA CYS A 85 -10.62 7.55 10.10
C CYS A 85 -11.87 7.72 10.99
N PRO A 86 -12.96 8.42 10.58
CA PRO A 86 -14.17 8.49 11.37
C PRO A 86 -14.86 7.15 11.57
N GLN A 87 -14.85 6.29 10.55
CA GLN A 87 -15.46 4.96 10.61
C GLN A 87 -14.67 4.03 11.56
N LEU A 88 -13.33 4.11 11.53
CA LEU A 88 -12.48 3.41 12.49
C LEU A 88 -12.68 3.92 13.92
N GLN A 89 -12.87 5.22 14.09
CA GLN A 89 -13.19 5.81 15.40
C GLN A 89 -14.56 5.38 15.92
N GLU A 90 -15.55 5.23 15.05
CA GLU A 90 -16.87 4.69 15.39
C GLU A 90 -16.79 3.21 15.77
N GLN A 91 -15.99 2.41 15.02
CA GLN A 91 -15.78 0.99 15.29
C GLN A 91 -15.03 0.75 16.62
N TYR A 92 -14.11 1.63 16.97
CA TYR A 92 -13.27 1.58 18.18
C TYR A 92 -13.35 2.90 18.96
N PRO A 93 -14.46 3.16 19.68
CA PRO A 93 -14.72 4.48 20.30
C PRO A 93 -13.67 4.89 21.34
N SER A 94 -13.06 3.92 22.02
CA SER A 94 -12.03 4.16 23.05
C SER A 94 -10.61 4.24 22.50
N ALA A 95 -10.42 3.95 21.20
CA ALA A 95 -9.10 3.96 20.59
C ALA A 95 -8.68 5.36 20.15
N GLU A 96 -7.38 5.59 20.17
CA GLU A 96 -6.78 6.72 19.46
C GLU A 96 -6.58 6.35 17.99
N VAL A 97 -7.29 7.01 17.07
CA VAL A 97 -7.15 6.81 15.63
C VAL A 97 -6.29 7.90 15.04
N THR A 98 -5.22 7.51 14.32
CA THR A 98 -4.30 8.42 13.63
C THR A 98 -4.23 8.07 12.14
N GLY A 99 -4.53 9.04 11.29
CA GLY A 99 -4.29 8.93 9.85
C GLY A 99 -2.83 9.20 9.51
N VAL A 100 -2.20 8.29 8.79
CA VAL A 100 -0.80 8.39 8.34
C VAL A 100 -0.77 8.42 6.83
N ASP A 101 -0.13 9.41 6.23
CA ASP A 101 0.05 9.50 4.77
C ASP A 101 1.38 10.17 4.42
N ILE A 102 1.94 9.80 3.26
CA ILE A 102 3.18 10.40 2.77
C ILE A 102 2.95 11.78 2.15
N SER A 103 1.71 12.12 1.77
CA SER A 103 1.34 13.37 1.13
C SER A 103 0.86 14.42 2.13
N PRO A 104 1.65 15.49 2.39
CA PRO A 104 1.22 16.58 3.25
C PRO A 104 -0.07 17.27 2.77
N ALA A 105 -0.29 17.31 1.45
CA ALA A 105 -1.48 17.95 0.88
C ALA A 105 -2.74 17.12 1.11
N MET A 106 -2.64 15.76 1.08
CA MET A 106 -3.73 14.89 1.49
C MET A 106 -4.10 15.10 2.95
N LEU A 107 -3.11 15.12 3.84
CA LEU A 107 -3.33 15.34 5.28
C LEU A 107 -3.88 16.73 5.58
N SER A 108 -3.43 17.76 4.87
CA SER A 108 -4.00 19.11 5.00
C SER A 108 -5.47 19.12 4.61
N PHE A 109 -5.85 18.41 3.55
CA PHE A 109 -7.24 18.24 3.17
C PHE A 109 -8.02 17.45 4.22
N ALA A 110 -7.48 16.32 4.70
CA ALA A 110 -8.09 15.51 5.76
C ALA A 110 -8.36 16.34 7.02
N ALA A 111 -7.42 17.17 7.44
CA ALA A 111 -7.56 18.07 8.59
C ALA A 111 -8.67 19.12 8.39
N THR A 112 -8.94 19.56 7.15
CA THR A 112 -10.09 20.45 6.90
C THR A 112 -11.43 19.72 6.96
N GLN A 113 -11.46 18.44 6.57
CA GLN A 113 -12.69 17.63 6.61
C GLN A 113 -12.99 17.12 8.03
N TYR A 114 -11.95 16.77 8.78
CA TYR A 114 -12.02 16.16 10.11
C TYR A 114 -11.08 16.91 11.08
N PRO A 115 -11.46 18.11 11.56
CA PRO A 115 -10.59 18.97 12.38
C PRO A 115 -10.16 18.35 13.71
N GLN A 116 -10.88 17.35 14.21
CA GLN A 116 -10.57 16.64 15.44
C GLN A 116 -9.67 15.41 15.21
N GLY A 117 -9.38 15.07 13.93
CA GLY A 117 -8.55 13.93 13.57
C GLY A 117 -7.07 14.16 13.92
N LYS A 118 -6.36 13.07 14.15
CA LYS A 118 -4.91 13.07 14.31
C LYS A 118 -4.26 12.68 13.00
N TRP A 119 -3.27 13.46 12.57
CA TRP A 119 -2.63 13.30 11.27
C TRP A 119 -1.12 13.29 11.41
N LEU A 120 -0.47 12.31 10.78
CA LEU A 120 0.97 12.13 10.79
C LEU A 120 1.49 11.99 9.35
N CYS A 121 2.37 12.90 8.94
CA CYS A 121 3.04 12.80 7.65
C CYS A 121 4.25 11.87 7.77
N ALA A 122 4.17 10.69 7.15
CA ALA A 122 5.23 9.69 7.22
C ALA A 122 5.21 8.73 6.02
N ASP A 123 6.39 8.15 5.73
CA ASP A 123 6.54 7.03 4.82
C ASP A 123 6.25 5.73 5.57
N ALA A 124 5.41 4.87 4.99
CA ALA A 124 5.08 3.55 5.55
C ALA A 124 6.32 2.64 5.74
N GLU A 125 7.35 2.83 4.93
CA GLU A 125 8.62 2.11 5.03
C GLU A 125 9.59 2.73 6.05
N ASN A 126 9.20 3.84 6.72
CA ASN A 126 9.97 4.48 7.79
C ASN A 126 9.05 5.22 8.75
N LEU A 127 8.28 4.48 9.53
CA LEU A 127 7.29 5.02 10.45
C LEU A 127 7.94 5.64 11.70
N PRO A 128 7.70 6.92 12.01
CA PRO A 128 8.19 7.57 13.22
C PRO A 128 7.29 7.25 14.43
N LEU A 129 7.01 5.99 14.63
CA LEU A 129 6.21 5.45 15.72
C LEU A 129 7.07 4.57 16.60
N GLU A 130 6.73 4.50 17.88
CA GLU A 130 7.42 3.63 18.84
C GLU A 130 7.17 2.15 18.55
N ASP A 131 8.11 1.30 18.94
CA ASP A 131 7.98 -0.13 18.85
C ASP A 131 6.80 -0.62 19.71
N ASN A 132 6.04 -1.59 19.22
CA ASN A 132 4.92 -2.21 19.94
C ASN A 132 3.85 -1.20 20.43
N SER A 133 3.66 -0.11 19.71
CA SER A 133 2.75 0.98 20.10
C SER A 133 1.34 0.85 19.50
N GLN A 134 1.17 0.06 18.43
CA GLN A 134 -0.08 0.01 17.70
C GLN A 134 -0.85 -1.30 17.95
N SER A 135 -2.16 -1.16 18.23
CA SER A 135 -3.06 -2.30 18.39
C SER A 135 -3.60 -2.79 17.06
N LEU A 136 -3.84 -1.85 16.13
CA LEU A 136 -4.36 -2.13 14.79
C LEU A 136 -3.67 -1.22 13.78
N VAL A 137 -3.18 -1.83 12.72
CA VAL A 137 -2.83 -1.14 11.47
C VAL A 137 -3.90 -1.47 10.45
N PHE A 138 -4.62 -0.46 10.01
CA PHE A 138 -5.54 -0.51 8.89
C PHE A 138 -4.89 0.14 7.67
N SER A 139 -5.08 -0.42 6.47
CA SER A 139 -4.60 0.19 5.24
C SER A 139 -5.45 -0.24 4.05
N ASN A 140 -5.89 0.73 3.25
CA ASN A 140 -6.74 0.44 2.11
C ASN A 140 -6.20 1.09 0.83
N PHE A 141 -5.79 0.28 -0.13
CA PHE A 141 -5.22 0.71 -1.41
C PHE A 141 -4.05 1.69 -1.28
N ALA A 142 -3.15 1.45 -0.31
CA ALA A 142 -1.97 2.28 -0.09
C ALA A 142 -0.65 1.51 -0.19
N LEU A 143 -0.56 0.30 0.38
CA LEU A 143 0.69 -0.43 0.51
C LEU A 143 1.34 -0.84 -0.83
N GLN A 144 0.58 -0.86 -1.92
CA GLN A 144 1.11 -1.09 -3.28
C GLN A 144 2.01 0.06 -3.78
N TRP A 145 2.07 1.18 -3.07
CA TRP A 145 2.95 2.31 -3.36
C TRP A 145 4.28 2.26 -2.60
N CYS A 146 4.50 1.21 -1.82
CA CYS A 146 5.79 0.93 -1.18
C CYS A 146 6.75 0.26 -2.18
N GLU A 147 8.03 0.60 -2.09
CA GLU A 147 9.06 0.07 -2.98
C GLU A 147 9.59 -1.28 -2.51
N ASN A 148 9.71 -1.43 -1.19
CA ASN A 148 10.33 -2.60 -0.56
C ASN A 148 9.33 -3.22 0.43
N ILE A 149 8.73 -4.34 0.00
CA ILE A 149 7.75 -5.07 0.81
C ILE A 149 8.35 -5.61 2.12
N ASP A 150 9.64 -6.02 2.11
CA ASP A 150 10.31 -6.55 3.31
C ASP A 150 10.56 -5.44 4.33
N GLN A 151 10.95 -4.25 3.86
CA GLN A 151 11.11 -3.07 4.73
C GLN A 151 9.77 -2.63 5.30
N LEU A 152 8.72 -2.59 4.48
CA LEU A 152 7.35 -2.31 4.94
C LEU A 152 6.92 -3.32 6.01
N ALA A 153 7.08 -4.63 5.75
CA ALA A 153 6.73 -5.69 6.70
C ALA A 153 7.50 -5.53 8.02
N ALA A 154 8.79 -5.23 7.96
CA ALA A 154 9.60 -4.97 9.15
C ALA A 154 9.06 -3.77 9.96
N GLN A 155 8.62 -2.68 9.30
CA GLN A 155 8.01 -1.55 9.99
C GLN A 155 6.66 -1.91 10.61
N LEU A 156 5.82 -2.64 9.89
CA LEU A 156 4.52 -3.10 10.40
C LEU A 156 4.69 -4.01 11.63
N TYR A 157 5.62 -4.97 11.54
CA TYR A 157 5.96 -5.85 12.67
C TYR A 157 6.50 -5.07 13.88
N ARG A 158 7.36 -4.08 13.64
CA ARG A 158 7.97 -3.27 14.69
C ARG A 158 6.94 -2.44 15.46
N VAL A 159 6.03 -1.77 14.73
CA VAL A 159 5.06 -0.87 15.38
C VAL A 159 3.87 -1.60 16.00
N LEU A 160 3.49 -2.78 15.48
CA LEU A 160 2.43 -3.57 16.06
C LEU A 160 2.87 -4.18 17.39
N ARG A 161 2.04 -4.04 18.42
CA ARG A 161 2.26 -4.72 19.70
C ARG A 161 2.05 -6.24 19.55
N PRO A 162 2.58 -7.07 20.47
CA PRO A 162 2.23 -8.49 20.52
C PRO A 162 0.70 -8.69 20.55
N GLY A 163 0.19 -9.48 19.60
CA GLY A 163 -1.26 -9.68 19.40
C GLY A 163 -1.96 -8.52 18.67
N GLY A 164 -1.22 -7.51 18.23
CA GLY A 164 -1.74 -6.45 17.35
C GLY A 164 -2.18 -7.00 16.00
N LYS A 165 -3.09 -6.30 15.33
CA LYS A 165 -3.73 -6.75 14.09
C LYS A 165 -3.31 -5.89 12.91
N LEU A 166 -3.12 -6.52 11.75
CA LEU A 166 -2.96 -5.87 10.46
C LEU A 166 -4.17 -6.21 9.59
N CYS A 167 -4.87 -5.20 9.11
CA CYS A 167 -5.99 -5.33 8.18
C CYS A 167 -5.76 -4.45 6.96
N PHE A 168 -5.62 -5.04 5.79
CA PHE A 168 -5.34 -4.24 4.59
C PHE A 168 -5.96 -4.81 3.31
N ALA A 169 -6.13 -3.93 2.32
CA ALA A 169 -6.44 -4.30 0.95
C ALA A 169 -5.45 -3.67 -0.02
N VAL A 170 -5.02 -4.46 -0.99
CA VAL A 170 -4.15 -4.05 -2.10
C VAL A 170 -4.64 -4.67 -3.40
N PRO A 171 -4.36 -4.05 -4.56
CA PRO A 171 -4.62 -4.66 -5.85
C PRO A 171 -3.70 -5.87 -6.05
N GLY A 172 -4.26 -6.94 -6.62
CA GLY A 172 -3.48 -8.13 -7.00
C GLY A 172 -2.86 -8.03 -8.40
N PRO A 173 -2.02 -9.00 -8.80
CA PRO A 173 -1.24 -8.97 -10.04
C PRO A 173 -2.09 -8.81 -11.31
N GLU A 174 -3.30 -9.35 -11.31
CA GLU A 174 -4.22 -9.29 -12.45
C GLU A 174 -4.96 -7.94 -12.58
N THR A 175 -4.82 -7.06 -11.58
CA THR A 175 -5.48 -5.75 -11.61
C THR A 175 -4.95 -4.92 -12.76
N LEU A 176 -5.86 -4.32 -13.55
CA LEU A 176 -5.58 -3.54 -14.76
C LEU A 176 -4.83 -4.31 -15.87
N ASN A 177 -5.01 -5.62 -15.94
CA ASN A 177 -4.31 -6.45 -16.93
C ASN A 177 -4.65 -6.05 -18.36
N GLU A 178 -5.92 -5.72 -18.66
CA GLU A 178 -6.37 -5.26 -19.98
C GLU A 178 -5.69 -3.93 -20.35
N LEU A 179 -5.60 -2.99 -19.40
CA LEU A 179 -4.93 -1.71 -19.61
C LEU A 179 -3.42 -1.92 -19.83
N ARG A 180 -2.79 -2.80 -19.06
CA ARG A 180 -1.37 -3.17 -19.23
C ARG A 180 -1.13 -3.77 -20.62
N SER A 181 -1.98 -4.70 -21.03
CA SER A 181 -1.88 -5.35 -22.35
C SER A 181 -2.09 -4.36 -23.51
N ALA A 182 -3.03 -3.42 -23.37
CA ALA A 182 -3.25 -2.37 -24.36
C ALA A 182 -2.03 -1.45 -24.49
N TRP A 183 -1.42 -1.00 -23.39
CA TRP A 183 -0.22 -0.17 -23.43
C TRP A 183 1.00 -0.89 -24.00
N GLN A 184 1.15 -2.20 -23.76
CA GLN A 184 2.24 -3.00 -24.36
C GLN A 184 2.20 -3.01 -25.90
N GLN A 185 1.03 -2.79 -26.49
CA GLN A 185 0.87 -2.69 -27.96
C GLN A 185 1.26 -1.28 -28.48
N VAL A 186 1.32 -0.28 -27.62
CA VAL A 186 1.62 1.11 -27.99
C VAL A 186 3.12 1.39 -27.89
N ASP A 187 3.70 1.04 -26.76
CA ASP A 187 5.14 1.20 -26.49
C ASP A 187 5.64 0.18 -25.46
N GLY A 188 6.96 0.08 -25.30
CA GLY A 188 7.59 -0.84 -24.34
C GLY A 188 7.71 -0.27 -22.91
N ARG A 189 7.01 0.82 -22.57
CA ARG A 189 7.14 1.48 -21.28
C ARG A 189 6.16 0.88 -20.26
N ILE A 190 6.48 1.08 -18.98
CA ILE A 190 5.60 0.68 -17.88
C ILE A 190 4.61 1.81 -17.62
N HIS A 191 3.34 1.61 -17.96
CA HIS A 191 2.25 2.56 -17.73
C HIS A 191 1.33 2.15 -16.57
N VAL A 192 1.45 0.91 -16.10
CA VAL A 192 0.67 0.35 -14.99
C VAL A 192 1.63 -0.23 -13.97
N ASN A 193 1.45 0.12 -12.71
CA ASN A 193 2.25 -0.42 -11.61
C ASN A 193 2.19 -1.95 -11.59
N ARG A 194 3.27 -2.55 -11.10
CA ARG A 194 3.28 -3.97 -10.75
C ARG A 194 2.73 -4.11 -9.35
N PHE A 195 1.89 -5.11 -9.17
CA PHE A 195 1.32 -5.43 -7.86
C PHE A 195 1.88 -6.76 -7.37
N ASN A 196 2.17 -6.82 -6.09
CA ASN A 196 2.65 -8.04 -5.45
C ASN A 196 1.55 -9.10 -5.42
N SER A 197 1.95 -10.36 -5.54
CA SER A 197 1.05 -11.49 -5.41
C SER A 197 0.71 -11.77 -3.93
N LEU A 198 -0.31 -12.58 -3.70
CA LEU A 198 -0.63 -13.06 -2.37
C LEU A 198 0.55 -13.80 -1.72
N SER A 199 1.31 -14.59 -2.51
CA SER A 199 2.50 -15.28 -2.04
C SER A 199 3.63 -14.34 -1.64
N ASP A 200 3.80 -13.20 -2.34
CA ASP A 200 4.79 -12.20 -1.95
C ASP A 200 4.44 -11.60 -0.58
N TRP A 201 3.16 -11.25 -0.37
CA TRP A 201 2.66 -10.74 0.91
C TRP A 201 2.79 -11.79 2.04
N GLN A 202 2.41 -13.04 1.79
CA GLN A 202 2.52 -14.12 2.76
C GLN A 202 3.97 -14.44 3.16
N SER A 203 4.92 -14.19 2.25
CA SER A 203 6.34 -14.42 2.53
C SER A 203 6.99 -13.28 3.29
N ALA A 204 6.47 -12.05 3.15
CA ALA A 204 7.00 -10.86 3.80
C ALA A 204 6.43 -10.65 5.21
N LEU A 205 5.17 -11.04 5.46
CA LEU A 205 4.42 -10.88 6.72
C LEU A 205 4.46 -12.15 7.58
#